data_c361368a6e6ecbc295ca3b66295cb6ca
#
_entry.id   c361368a6e6ecbc295ca3b66295cb6ca
#
_cell.length_a   1.000
_cell.length_b   1.000
_cell.length_c   1.000
_cell.angle_alpha   90.00
_cell.angle_beta   90.00
_cell.angle_gamma   90.00
#
_symmetry.space_group_name_H-M   'P 1'
#
loop_
_entity.id
_entity.type
_entity.pdbx_description
1 polymer ?
#
loop_
_entity_poly.entity_id
_entity_poly.type
_entity_poly.pdbx_seq_one_letter_code
_entity_poly.pdbx_strand_id
1 'polypeptide(L)'
;RMAYMEAYIAKKIHIYLESRPILSRRWKEIDPEDYKVGDGFMRSKKQLSLLKTLKNNNIIILNGPAGTGKSATITEVIEVAKDLKLSVELMAPTGRAAKVQEEYTGLPASTIHRGLCYTKTGEVSKFERESIDSDLLIIDEMSMTDIYLTYHIMKRLDFRKCKVIIVGDDAQLPSVGTGNMLHDLLKSKDIPKITLDTVYRYDDNGIMKAATDMRKGKEFLPSDLQENDVFTLGDDNNYVFYQTSDDVLLAKTLCLYKALLEQGRDPEDIQVLTAYNSGKFGVDTLNRYFQWYANPWKEDDDVIKCEDWYYHVGDFVMNIKNIYNPCDEDGHILINEMIANGDSGYITRIEKKDFWIDFNGRTYKMNQGALENMKLSYAITYHKSQGSSIQTPIIITPASHQYMLNSNLMYVGASRAK
;
A
#
# COMPACT_ATOMS: atom_id res chain seq x y z
N ARG A 1 18.51 20.81 9.96
CA ARG A 1 18.35 19.37 10.22
C ARG A 1 18.08 18.60 8.93
N MET A 2 17.13 19.03 8.09
CA MET A 2 16.80 18.37 6.81
C MET A 2 17.98 18.31 5.85
N ALA A 3 18.62 19.46 5.55
CA ALA A 3 19.79 19.52 4.68
C ALA A 3 20.95 18.59 5.13
N TYR A 4 21.11 18.38 6.43
CA TYR A 4 22.07 17.41 6.95
C TYR A 4 21.69 15.97 6.60
N MET A 5 20.40 15.63 6.70
CA MET A 5 19.91 14.29 6.35
C MET A 5 20.05 14.02 4.86
N GLU A 6 19.73 15.01 4.01
CA GLU A 6 19.92 14.92 2.56
C GLU A 6 21.40 14.70 2.20
N ALA A 7 22.28 15.51 2.75
CA ALA A 7 23.71 15.37 2.52
C ALA A 7 24.25 14.02 2.99
N TYR A 8 23.72 13.50 4.11
CA TYR A 8 24.11 12.19 4.63
C TYR A 8 23.64 11.06 3.71
N ILE A 9 22.37 11.10 3.26
CA ILE A 9 21.81 10.13 2.32
C ILE A 9 22.62 10.14 1.02
N ALA A 10 22.86 11.32 0.44
CA ALA A 10 23.63 11.46 -0.78
C ALA A 10 25.05 10.89 -0.62
N LYS A 11 25.74 11.19 0.49
CA LYS A 11 27.06 10.62 0.79
C LYS A 11 27.04 9.10 0.88
N LYS A 12 26.02 8.53 1.54
CA LYS A 12 25.90 7.07 1.66
C LYS A 12 25.64 6.40 0.32
N ILE A 13 24.77 6.95 -0.50
CA ILE A 13 24.51 6.48 -1.86
C ILE A 13 25.79 6.53 -2.69
N HIS A 14 26.52 7.61 -2.65
CA HIS A 14 27.80 7.75 -3.35
C HIS A 14 28.80 6.65 -2.93
N ILE A 15 28.91 6.34 -1.64
CA ILE A 15 29.73 5.23 -1.15
C ILE A 15 29.26 3.89 -1.76
N TYR A 16 27.94 3.64 -1.85
CA TYR A 16 27.41 2.42 -2.47
C TYR A 16 27.75 2.32 -3.95
N LEU A 17 27.72 3.45 -4.68
CA LEU A 17 28.01 3.49 -6.11
C LEU A 17 29.49 3.27 -6.42
N GLU A 18 30.40 3.79 -5.57
CA GLU A 18 31.84 3.66 -5.76
C GLU A 18 32.41 2.36 -5.17
N SER A 19 31.67 1.68 -4.31
CA SER A 19 32.12 0.46 -3.69
C SER A 19 32.15 -0.71 -4.69
N ARG A 20 33.12 -1.62 -4.54
CA ARG A 20 33.13 -2.87 -5.30
C ARG A 20 31.85 -3.66 -5.05
N PRO A 21 31.34 -4.39 -6.07
CA PRO A 21 30.14 -5.18 -5.91
C PRO A 21 30.25 -6.19 -4.76
N ILE A 22 29.34 -6.05 -3.81
CA ILE A 22 29.24 -6.95 -2.64
C ILE A 22 28.84 -8.35 -3.13
N LEU A 23 29.39 -9.38 -2.50
CA LEU A 23 29.06 -10.79 -2.80
C LEU A 23 29.31 -11.17 -4.27
N SER A 24 30.20 -10.46 -4.95
CA SER A 24 30.44 -10.63 -6.39
C SER A 24 30.76 -12.08 -6.80
N ARG A 25 31.42 -12.88 -5.93
CA ARG A 25 31.72 -14.28 -6.22
C ARG A 25 30.46 -15.13 -6.28
N ARG A 26 29.53 -15.00 -5.30
CA ARG A 26 28.28 -15.76 -5.24
C ARG A 26 27.34 -15.42 -6.39
N TRP A 27 27.23 -14.14 -6.72
CA TRP A 27 26.38 -13.67 -7.83
C TRP A 27 26.93 -13.98 -9.23
N LYS A 28 28.27 -14.16 -9.37
CA LYS A 28 28.89 -14.44 -10.67
C LYS A 28 28.54 -15.82 -11.24
N GLU A 29 28.26 -16.78 -10.37
CA GLU A 29 27.97 -18.17 -10.74
C GLU A 29 26.55 -18.38 -11.28
N ILE A 30 25.72 -17.33 -11.24
CA ILE A 30 24.32 -17.40 -11.63
C ILE A 30 24.15 -16.88 -13.05
N ASP A 31 23.58 -17.69 -13.93
CA ASP A 31 22.98 -17.19 -15.16
C ASP A 31 21.51 -16.82 -14.88
N PRO A 32 21.14 -15.53 -15.00
CA PRO A 32 19.75 -15.09 -14.84
C PRO A 32 18.75 -15.80 -15.77
N GLU A 33 19.21 -16.39 -16.86
CA GLU A 33 18.37 -17.10 -17.83
C GLU A 33 17.99 -18.52 -17.36
N ASP A 34 18.74 -19.08 -16.39
CA ASP A 34 18.46 -20.39 -15.81
C ASP A 34 17.33 -20.35 -14.78
N TYR A 35 16.98 -19.18 -14.25
CA TYR A 35 15.89 -19.03 -13.28
C TYR A 35 14.54 -18.89 -13.98
N LYS A 36 13.72 -19.91 -13.82
CA LYS A 36 12.32 -19.91 -14.27
C LYS A 36 11.42 -19.51 -13.12
N VAL A 37 10.69 -18.39 -13.27
CA VAL A 37 9.54 -18.11 -12.39
C VAL A 37 8.48 -19.18 -12.65
N GLY A 38 7.87 -19.71 -11.57
CA GLY A 38 6.96 -20.85 -11.63
C GLY A 38 5.91 -20.75 -12.75
N ASP A 39 5.50 -21.91 -13.21
CA ASP A 39 4.41 -22.20 -14.15
C ASP A 39 4.14 -21.16 -15.27
N GLY A 40 5.05 -21.09 -16.25
CA GLY A 40 4.72 -20.55 -17.56
C GLY A 40 4.74 -19.04 -17.73
N PHE A 41 5.11 -18.28 -16.70
CA PHE A 41 5.21 -16.82 -16.82
C PHE A 41 6.46 -16.42 -17.62
N MET A 42 6.27 -15.83 -18.79
CA MET A 42 7.38 -15.31 -19.61
C MET A 42 7.93 -14.02 -18.99
N ARG A 43 9.20 -14.04 -18.61
CA ARG A 43 9.91 -12.86 -18.10
C ARG A 43 10.10 -11.81 -19.18
N SER A 44 9.88 -10.55 -18.85
CA SER A 44 10.34 -9.48 -19.72
C SER A 44 11.86 -9.34 -19.65
N LYS A 45 12.46 -8.84 -20.76
CA LYS A 45 13.90 -8.49 -20.76
C LYS A 45 14.27 -7.53 -19.63
N LYS A 46 13.34 -6.67 -19.21
CA LYS A 46 13.55 -5.71 -18.11
C LYS A 46 13.56 -6.39 -16.73
N GLN A 47 12.72 -7.40 -16.50
CA GLN A 47 12.76 -8.19 -15.28
C GLN A 47 14.09 -8.95 -15.15
N LEU A 48 14.52 -9.61 -16.21
CA LEU A 48 15.84 -10.27 -16.25
C LEU A 48 17.00 -9.30 -16.04
N SER A 49 16.86 -8.05 -16.48
CA SER A 49 17.90 -7.04 -16.31
C SER A 49 18.14 -6.66 -14.86
N LEU A 50 17.16 -6.84 -13.95
CA LEU A 50 17.35 -6.57 -12.51
C LEU A 50 18.43 -7.48 -11.92
N LEU A 51 18.35 -8.80 -12.17
CA LEU A 51 19.36 -9.75 -11.69
C LEU A 51 20.74 -9.45 -12.27
N LYS A 52 20.80 -9.15 -13.59
CA LYS A 52 22.06 -8.79 -14.25
C LYS A 52 22.67 -7.51 -13.65
N THR A 53 21.83 -6.51 -13.35
CA THR A 53 22.27 -5.26 -12.75
C THR A 53 22.69 -5.46 -11.30
N LEU A 54 22.00 -6.30 -10.54
CA LEU A 54 22.32 -6.59 -9.14
C LEU A 54 23.68 -7.29 -8.95
N LYS A 55 24.14 -8.06 -9.96
CA LYS A 55 25.50 -8.63 -9.92
C LYS A 55 26.57 -7.56 -9.76
N ASN A 56 26.43 -6.44 -10.44
CA ASN A 56 27.46 -5.43 -10.60
C ASN A 56 27.24 -4.19 -9.72
N ASN A 57 26.10 -4.06 -9.06
CA ASN A 57 25.75 -2.87 -8.29
C ASN A 57 25.29 -3.25 -6.88
N ASN A 58 25.53 -2.34 -5.94
CA ASN A 58 25.16 -2.53 -4.53
C ASN A 58 23.82 -1.87 -4.17
N ILE A 59 23.37 -0.91 -4.97
CA ILE A 59 22.08 -0.24 -4.83
C ILE A 59 21.41 -0.15 -6.19
N ILE A 60 20.11 -0.46 -6.25
CA ILE A 60 19.31 -0.43 -7.48
C ILE A 60 17.91 0.04 -7.16
N ILE A 61 17.30 0.76 -8.08
CA ILE A 61 15.88 1.14 -8.02
C ILE A 61 15.08 0.31 -9.02
N LEU A 62 14.05 -0.35 -8.54
CA LEU A 62 13.01 -0.99 -9.35
C LEU A 62 11.76 -0.11 -9.32
N ASN A 63 11.51 0.59 -10.42
CA ASN A 63 10.37 1.48 -10.57
C ASN A 63 9.35 0.90 -11.56
N GLY A 64 8.08 1.17 -11.35
CA GLY A 64 7.05 0.83 -12.33
C GLY A 64 5.63 0.92 -11.79
N PRO A 65 4.64 1.04 -12.67
CA PRO A 65 3.23 1.05 -12.34
C PRO A 65 2.76 -0.21 -11.61
N ALA A 66 1.56 -0.13 -11.04
CA ALA A 66 0.84 -1.33 -10.61
C ALA A 66 0.64 -2.29 -11.80
N GLY A 67 0.72 -3.60 -11.55
CA GLY A 67 0.51 -4.63 -12.58
C GLY A 67 1.68 -4.87 -13.54
N THR A 68 2.83 -4.22 -13.37
CA THR A 68 4.02 -4.44 -14.23
C THR A 68 4.92 -5.58 -13.79
N GLY A 69 4.53 -6.34 -12.74
CA GLY A 69 5.29 -7.49 -12.26
C GLY A 69 6.44 -7.15 -11.33
N LYS A 70 6.41 -6.02 -10.61
CA LYS A 70 7.39 -5.69 -9.56
C LYS A 70 7.51 -6.82 -8.54
N SER A 71 6.38 -7.25 -7.97
CA SER A 71 6.33 -8.32 -6.97
C SER A 71 6.91 -9.64 -7.51
N ALA A 72 6.54 -10.04 -8.73
CA ALA A 72 7.10 -11.24 -9.37
C ALA A 72 8.62 -11.14 -9.56
N THR A 73 9.11 -9.95 -9.96
CA THR A 73 10.54 -9.70 -10.12
C THR A 73 11.29 -9.80 -8.79
N ILE A 74 10.69 -9.29 -7.70
CA ILE A 74 11.27 -9.38 -6.35
C ILE A 74 11.27 -10.81 -5.84
N THR A 75 10.20 -11.58 -6.04
CA THR A 75 10.14 -12.99 -5.67
C THR A 75 11.27 -13.77 -6.35
N GLU A 76 11.53 -13.50 -7.61
CA GLU A 76 12.64 -14.13 -8.33
C GLU A 76 14.01 -13.80 -7.72
N VAL A 77 14.25 -12.52 -7.39
CA VAL A 77 15.49 -12.11 -6.72
C VAL A 77 15.66 -12.84 -5.39
N ILE A 78 14.57 -13.03 -4.65
CA ILE A 78 14.57 -13.74 -3.36
C ILE A 78 14.90 -15.23 -3.56
N GLU A 79 14.35 -15.87 -4.58
CA GLU A 79 14.68 -17.27 -4.90
C GLU A 79 16.16 -17.43 -5.22
N VAL A 80 16.71 -16.54 -6.06
CA VAL A 80 18.15 -16.52 -6.32
C VAL A 80 18.95 -16.30 -5.04
N ALA A 81 18.52 -15.38 -4.18
CA ALA A 81 19.19 -15.14 -2.91
C ALA A 81 19.17 -16.38 -1.98
N LYS A 82 18.05 -17.11 -1.94
CA LYS A 82 17.91 -18.36 -1.18
C LYS A 82 18.89 -19.43 -1.70
N ASP A 83 18.98 -19.62 -3.00
CA ASP A 83 19.91 -20.58 -3.62
C ASP A 83 21.36 -20.26 -3.28
N LEU A 84 21.68 -18.98 -3.24
CA LEU A 84 23.00 -18.48 -2.82
C LEU A 84 23.21 -18.50 -1.30
N LYS A 85 22.22 -18.92 -0.52
CA LYS A 85 22.22 -18.90 0.95
C LYS A 85 22.50 -17.49 1.51
N LEU A 86 21.91 -16.48 0.89
CA LEU A 86 21.96 -15.09 1.35
C LEU A 86 20.80 -14.79 2.29
N SER A 87 21.07 -14.02 3.32
CA SER A 87 20.04 -13.46 4.19
C SER A 87 19.34 -12.31 3.51
N VAL A 88 18.00 -12.35 3.48
CA VAL A 88 17.16 -11.31 2.88
C VAL A 88 16.31 -10.66 3.97
N GLU A 89 16.26 -9.35 3.98
CA GLU A 89 15.39 -8.57 4.84
C GLU A 89 14.42 -7.72 4.00
N LEU A 90 13.14 -7.75 4.38
CA LEU A 90 12.07 -7.06 3.71
C LEU A 90 11.51 -5.97 4.60
N MET A 91 11.44 -4.74 4.06
CA MET A 91 10.87 -3.59 4.76
C MET A 91 9.89 -2.83 3.87
N ALA A 92 8.83 -2.29 4.50
CA ALA A 92 7.87 -1.41 3.85
C ALA A 92 7.47 -0.26 4.79
N PRO A 93 6.98 0.88 4.28
CA PRO A 93 6.62 2.03 5.11
C PRO A 93 5.41 1.79 6.02
N THR A 94 4.48 0.92 5.61
CA THR A 94 3.25 0.63 6.34
C THR A 94 3.13 -0.86 6.68
N GLY A 95 2.35 -1.17 7.73
CA GLY A 95 2.09 -2.55 8.13
C GLY A 95 1.38 -3.35 7.04
N ARG A 96 0.42 -2.73 6.34
CA ARG A 96 -0.29 -3.36 5.23
C ARG A 96 0.63 -3.69 4.06
N ALA A 97 1.50 -2.76 3.67
CA ALA A 97 2.48 -3.02 2.61
C ALA A 97 3.46 -4.14 3.01
N ALA A 98 3.89 -4.20 4.28
CA ALA A 98 4.71 -5.29 4.80
C ALA A 98 3.98 -6.63 4.72
N LYS A 99 2.70 -6.72 5.10
CA LYS A 99 1.90 -7.94 4.98
C LYS A 99 1.77 -8.40 3.53
N VAL A 100 1.44 -7.49 2.61
CA VAL A 100 1.36 -7.81 1.17
C VAL A 100 2.71 -8.32 0.66
N GLN A 101 3.81 -7.70 1.10
CA GLN A 101 5.16 -8.15 0.74
C GLN A 101 5.45 -9.57 1.30
N GLU A 102 5.03 -9.86 2.52
CA GLU A 102 5.14 -11.19 3.13
C GLU A 102 4.30 -12.24 2.38
N GLU A 103 3.07 -11.90 1.98
CA GLU A 103 2.18 -12.79 1.23
C GLU A 103 2.78 -13.25 -0.11
N TYR A 104 3.34 -12.31 -0.91
CA TYR A 104 3.85 -12.70 -2.22
C TYR A 104 5.29 -13.24 -2.19
N THR A 105 6.07 -12.96 -1.14
CA THR A 105 7.46 -13.46 -1.04
C THR A 105 7.59 -14.74 -0.22
N GLY A 106 6.63 -15.00 0.67
CA GLY A 106 6.70 -16.06 1.66
C GLY A 106 7.80 -15.87 2.72
N LEU A 107 8.35 -14.67 2.83
CA LEU A 107 9.35 -14.29 3.84
C LEU A 107 8.78 -13.25 4.79
N PRO A 108 9.17 -13.30 6.08
CA PRO A 108 8.77 -12.27 7.03
C PRO A 108 9.16 -10.87 6.56
N ALA A 109 8.19 -9.95 6.58
CA ALA A 109 8.42 -8.55 6.27
C ALA A 109 8.07 -7.66 7.47
N SER A 110 8.73 -6.53 7.60
CA SER A 110 8.49 -5.60 8.69
C SER A 110 8.21 -4.19 8.19
N THR A 111 7.55 -3.40 9.02
CA THR A 111 7.56 -1.95 8.76
C THR A 111 8.97 -1.41 8.97
N ILE A 112 9.33 -0.35 8.21
CA ILE A 112 10.63 0.33 8.38
C ILE A 112 10.84 0.72 9.85
N HIS A 113 9.82 1.26 10.51
CA HIS A 113 9.89 1.61 11.93
C HIS A 113 10.26 0.40 12.81
N ARG A 114 9.60 -0.74 12.61
CA ARG A 114 9.88 -1.97 13.37
C ARG A 114 11.24 -2.54 13.05
N GLY A 115 11.61 -2.62 11.77
CA GLY A 115 12.90 -3.12 11.33
C GLY A 115 14.08 -2.29 11.85
N LEU A 116 13.85 -1.00 12.10
CA LEU A 116 14.82 -0.10 12.71
C LEU A 116 14.70 0.02 14.25
N CYS A 117 13.79 -0.74 14.88
CA CYS A 117 13.53 -0.74 16.32
C CYS A 117 13.12 0.64 16.89
N TYR A 118 12.24 1.38 16.18
CA TYR A 118 11.65 2.62 16.70
C TYR A 118 10.52 2.34 17.70
N THR A 119 10.44 3.16 18.75
CA THR A 119 9.32 3.13 19.70
C THR A 119 8.06 3.82 19.13
N LYS A 120 6.90 3.61 19.81
CA LYS A 120 5.61 4.22 19.45
C LYS A 120 5.61 5.75 19.37
N THR A 121 6.55 6.43 20.04
CA THR A 121 6.68 7.88 20.07
C THR A 121 7.53 8.46 18.95
N GLY A 122 8.06 7.60 18.04
CA GLY A 122 9.02 8.04 17.03
C GLY A 122 10.42 8.31 17.59
N GLU A 123 10.60 8.10 18.89
CA GLU A 123 11.91 8.11 19.52
C GLU A 123 12.57 6.75 19.32
N VAL A 124 13.87 6.78 19.16
CA VAL A 124 14.66 5.57 19.07
C VAL A 124 14.59 4.81 20.38
N SER A 125 14.27 3.53 20.32
CA SER A 125 14.24 2.71 21.55
C SER A 125 15.64 2.68 22.20
N LYS A 126 15.71 2.42 23.50
CA LYS A 126 16.98 2.19 24.21
C LYS A 126 17.80 1.02 23.61
N PHE A 127 17.16 0.20 22.76
CA PHE A 127 17.73 -0.90 21.99
C PHE A 127 17.69 -0.57 20.49
N GLU A 128 18.31 0.56 20.10
CA GLU A 128 18.51 0.87 18.67
C GLU A 128 19.20 -0.30 18.00
N ARG A 129 18.64 -0.74 16.89
CA ARG A 129 19.36 -1.61 15.99
C ARG A 129 20.55 -0.83 15.43
N GLU A 130 21.77 -1.29 15.70
CA GLU A 130 22.99 -0.58 15.30
C GLU A 130 23.26 -0.74 13.80
N SER A 131 23.00 -1.92 13.24
CA SER A 131 23.23 -2.21 11.82
C SER A 131 22.17 -3.14 11.23
N ILE A 132 21.99 -3.05 9.91
CA ILE A 132 21.25 -4.00 9.10
C ILE A 132 22.24 -5.05 8.63
N ASP A 133 22.11 -6.27 9.16
CA ASP A 133 23.11 -7.35 9.01
C ASP A 133 22.79 -8.32 7.87
N SER A 134 21.67 -8.11 7.16
CA SER A 134 21.27 -8.91 6.01
C SER A 134 22.20 -8.70 4.81
N ASP A 135 22.35 -9.72 3.97
CA ASP A 135 23.11 -9.63 2.72
C ASP A 135 22.36 -8.79 1.65
N LEU A 136 21.02 -8.80 1.71
CA LEU A 136 20.14 -8.07 0.81
C LEU A 136 18.98 -7.44 1.59
N LEU A 137 18.81 -6.13 1.44
CA LEU A 137 17.64 -5.38 1.91
C LEU A 137 16.76 -5.00 0.73
N ILE A 138 15.48 -5.30 0.82
CA ILE A 138 14.48 -4.86 -0.15
C ILE A 138 13.50 -3.94 0.56
N ILE A 139 13.39 -2.71 0.07
CA ILE A 139 12.48 -1.69 0.58
C ILE A 139 11.38 -1.48 -0.45
N ASP A 140 10.17 -1.93 -0.13
CA ASP A 140 9.01 -1.75 -1.02
C ASP A 140 8.22 -0.49 -0.68
N GLU A 141 7.38 -0.04 -1.61
CA GLU A 141 6.54 1.17 -1.51
C GLU A 141 7.33 2.44 -1.09
N MET A 142 8.53 2.61 -1.66
CA MET A 142 9.43 3.72 -1.32
C MET A 142 8.84 5.11 -1.57
N SER A 143 7.83 5.24 -2.44
CA SER A 143 7.10 6.49 -2.67
C SER A 143 6.49 7.07 -1.38
N MET A 144 6.13 6.22 -0.42
CA MET A 144 5.54 6.60 0.87
C MET A 144 6.60 6.93 1.93
N THR A 145 7.89 6.77 1.64
CA THR A 145 8.97 6.93 2.61
C THR A 145 9.56 8.34 2.56
N ASP A 146 9.56 9.04 3.70
CA ASP A 146 10.10 10.39 3.82
C ASP A 146 11.63 10.43 3.99
N ILE A 147 12.18 11.62 4.02
CA ILE A 147 13.62 11.83 4.21
C ILE A 147 14.11 11.33 5.57
N TYR A 148 13.26 11.42 6.60
CA TYR A 148 13.63 11.00 7.95
C TYR A 148 13.83 9.49 8.02
N LEU A 149 12.87 8.72 7.53
CA LEU A 149 12.96 7.24 7.49
C LEU A 149 14.12 6.79 6.59
N THR A 150 14.27 7.42 5.41
CA THR A 150 15.37 7.13 4.50
C THR A 150 16.73 7.37 5.15
N TYR A 151 16.90 8.48 5.86
CA TYR A 151 18.12 8.78 6.61
C TYR A 151 18.43 7.68 7.63
N HIS A 152 17.44 7.23 8.37
CA HIS A 152 17.62 6.22 9.41
C HIS A 152 17.93 4.83 8.85
N ILE A 153 17.37 4.47 7.69
CA ILE A 153 17.78 3.28 6.95
C ILE A 153 19.24 3.39 6.55
N MET A 154 19.60 4.47 5.84
CA MET A 154 20.96 4.68 5.33
C MET A 154 22.03 4.75 6.43
N LYS A 155 21.65 5.23 7.61
CA LYS A 155 22.55 5.27 8.77
C LYS A 155 22.94 3.87 9.26
N ARG A 156 22.03 2.90 9.12
CA ARG A 156 22.20 1.53 9.65
C ARG A 156 22.68 0.52 8.60
N LEU A 157 22.72 0.90 7.35
CA LEU A 157 23.25 0.05 6.29
C LEU A 157 24.78 -0.08 6.37
N ASP A 158 25.27 -1.31 6.40
CA ASP A 158 26.69 -1.60 6.16
C ASP A 158 26.94 -1.77 4.66
N PHE A 159 27.49 -0.73 4.04
CA PHE A 159 27.82 -0.71 2.62
C PHE A 159 28.83 -1.77 2.17
N ARG A 160 29.44 -2.51 3.11
CA ARG A 160 30.38 -3.61 2.81
C ARG A 160 29.71 -4.97 2.78
N LYS A 161 28.48 -5.08 3.29
CA LYS A 161 27.76 -6.35 3.45
C LYS A 161 26.43 -6.39 2.72
N CYS A 162 25.63 -5.34 2.81
CA CYS A 162 24.24 -5.33 2.41
C CYS A 162 24.05 -4.68 1.05
N LYS A 163 23.49 -5.42 0.09
CA LYS A 163 22.93 -4.84 -1.15
C LYS A 163 21.53 -4.30 -0.88
N VAL A 164 21.13 -3.29 -1.64
CA VAL A 164 19.82 -2.63 -1.46
C VAL A 164 19.04 -2.59 -2.76
N ILE A 165 17.80 -3.05 -2.73
CA ILE A 165 16.80 -2.83 -3.79
C ILE A 165 15.73 -1.89 -3.25
N ILE A 166 15.57 -0.76 -3.90
CA ILE A 166 14.51 0.21 -3.63
C ILE A 166 13.41 -0.02 -4.64
N VAL A 167 12.20 -0.33 -4.17
CA VAL A 167 11.05 -0.63 -5.03
C VAL A 167 9.99 0.45 -4.86
N GLY A 168 9.39 0.90 -5.95
CA GLY A 168 8.32 1.87 -5.87
C GLY A 168 7.65 2.18 -7.20
N ASP A 169 6.76 3.16 -7.16
CA ASP A 169 6.05 3.71 -8.30
C ASP A 169 6.07 5.24 -8.20
N ASP A 170 6.78 5.89 -9.10
CA ASP A 170 7.00 7.33 -9.12
C ASP A 170 5.74 8.16 -9.39
N ALA A 171 4.68 7.54 -9.85
CA ALA A 171 3.39 8.19 -10.08
C ALA A 171 2.41 8.05 -8.90
N GLN A 172 2.74 7.25 -7.88
CA GLN A 172 1.97 7.19 -6.66
C GLN A 172 2.14 8.48 -5.82
N LEU A 173 1.31 8.61 -4.78
CA LEU A 173 1.41 9.76 -3.88
C LEU A 173 2.76 9.78 -3.16
N PRO A 174 3.37 10.96 -3.03
CA PRO A 174 4.57 11.11 -2.21
C PRO A 174 4.25 10.87 -0.73
N SER A 175 5.30 10.72 0.07
CA SER A 175 5.17 10.61 1.53
C SER A 175 4.43 11.82 2.11
N VAL A 176 3.65 11.60 3.19
CA VAL A 176 3.05 12.67 3.97
C VAL A 176 4.13 13.48 4.71
N GLY A 177 5.23 12.83 5.07
CA GLY A 177 6.42 13.46 5.63
C GLY A 177 7.21 14.25 4.59
N THR A 178 8.20 15.01 5.05
CA THR A 178 9.01 15.89 4.18
C THR A 178 9.91 15.08 3.25
N GLY A 179 9.96 15.50 1.98
CA GLY A 179 10.81 14.94 0.93
C GLY A 179 10.09 13.95 0.02
N ASN A 180 10.47 13.93 -1.24
CA ASN A 180 9.99 12.97 -2.24
C ASN A 180 11.15 12.05 -2.66
N MET A 181 11.54 11.17 -1.73
CA MET A 181 12.79 10.43 -1.84
C MET A 181 12.87 9.56 -3.09
N LEU A 182 11.81 8.81 -3.43
CA LEU A 182 11.84 7.98 -4.63
C LEU A 182 12.06 8.81 -5.89
N HIS A 183 11.32 9.91 -6.04
CA HIS A 183 11.42 10.80 -7.19
C HIS A 183 12.82 11.44 -7.32
N ASP A 184 13.39 11.87 -6.18
CA ASP A 184 14.72 12.48 -6.17
C ASP A 184 15.81 11.46 -6.50
N LEU A 185 15.70 10.23 -5.98
CA LEU A 185 16.59 9.12 -6.33
C LEU A 185 16.49 8.75 -7.82
N LEU A 186 15.29 8.75 -8.39
CA LEU A 186 15.06 8.46 -9.81
C LEU A 186 15.63 9.52 -10.75
N LYS A 187 15.75 10.78 -10.30
CA LYS A 187 16.41 11.85 -11.06
C LYS A 187 17.91 11.68 -11.15
N SER A 188 18.54 11.00 -10.21
CA SER A 188 19.96 10.72 -10.26
C SER A 188 20.31 9.91 -11.51
N LYS A 189 21.34 10.31 -12.24
CA LYS A 189 21.84 9.57 -13.41
C LYS A 189 22.75 8.41 -13.02
N ASP A 190 23.30 8.45 -11.83
CA ASP A 190 24.34 7.52 -11.38
C ASP A 190 23.75 6.28 -10.70
N ILE A 191 22.54 6.37 -10.14
CA ILE A 191 21.91 5.23 -9.48
C ILE A 191 21.30 4.29 -10.54
N PRO A 192 21.74 3.03 -10.60
CA PRO A 192 21.15 2.02 -11.47
C PRO A 192 19.66 1.88 -11.21
N LYS A 193 18.88 1.97 -12.28
CA LYS A 193 17.41 1.87 -12.19
C LYS A 193 16.86 1.04 -13.32
N ILE A 194 15.83 0.29 -12.99
CA ILE A 194 15.05 -0.49 -13.93
C ILE A 194 13.61 -0.03 -13.83
N THR A 195 13.08 0.46 -14.93
CA THR A 195 11.69 0.88 -15.01
C THR A 195 10.91 -0.15 -15.81
N LEU A 196 9.99 -0.83 -15.14
CA LEU A 196 9.03 -1.73 -15.74
C LEU A 196 7.89 -0.87 -16.32
N ASP A 197 7.62 -1.01 -17.61
CA ASP A 197 6.61 -0.22 -18.33
C ASP A 197 5.56 -1.09 -19.01
N THR A 198 5.78 -2.40 -19.07
CA THR A 198 4.84 -3.34 -19.64
C THR A 198 3.88 -3.83 -18.56
N VAL A 199 2.60 -3.53 -18.75
CA VAL A 199 1.54 -3.97 -17.84
C VAL A 199 1.06 -5.34 -18.31
N TYR A 200 1.22 -6.37 -17.45
CA TYR A 200 0.87 -7.76 -17.79
C TYR A 200 -0.52 -8.17 -17.31
N ARG A 201 -1.14 -7.35 -16.50
CA ARG A 201 -2.32 -7.78 -15.75
C ARG A 201 -3.58 -7.91 -16.60
N TYR A 202 -3.63 -7.19 -17.74
CA TYR A 202 -4.88 -7.10 -18.48
C TYR A 202 -4.62 -6.66 -19.93
N ASP A 203 -4.75 -7.56 -20.86
CA ASP A 203 -4.97 -7.20 -22.26
C ASP A 203 -6.36 -6.56 -22.36
N ASP A 204 -6.47 -5.37 -22.97
CA ASP A 204 -7.69 -4.58 -23.23
C ASP A 204 -8.55 -4.17 -22.00
N ASN A 205 -7.95 -4.02 -20.83
CA ASN A 205 -8.67 -3.61 -19.63
C ASN A 205 -8.82 -2.08 -19.55
N GLY A 206 -10.07 -1.61 -19.48
CA GLY A 206 -10.41 -0.19 -19.36
C GLY A 206 -9.86 0.48 -18.11
N ILE A 207 -9.82 -0.23 -16.97
CA ILE A 207 -9.22 0.25 -15.71
C ILE A 207 -7.75 0.57 -15.91
N MET A 208 -7.01 -0.32 -16.54
CA MET A 208 -5.56 -0.13 -16.78
C MET A 208 -5.28 0.96 -17.80
N LYS A 209 -6.14 1.11 -18.80
CA LYS A 209 -6.07 2.22 -19.75
C LYS A 209 -6.29 3.55 -19.05
N ALA A 210 -7.37 3.67 -18.28
CA ALA A 210 -7.67 4.87 -17.50
C ALA A 210 -6.52 5.19 -16.52
N ALA A 211 -6.05 4.21 -15.75
CA ALA A 211 -4.94 4.39 -14.81
C ALA A 211 -3.64 4.82 -15.51
N THR A 212 -3.35 4.25 -16.70
CA THR A 212 -2.18 4.62 -17.51
C THR A 212 -2.27 6.06 -18.01
N ASP A 213 -3.43 6.49 -18.47
CA ASP A 213 -3.66 7.84 -18.96
C ASP A 213 -3.63 8.85 -17.81
N MET A 214 -4.24 8.55 -16.68
CA MET A 214 -4.12 9.35 -15.44
C MET A 214 -2.65 9.51 -15.03
N ARG A 215 -1.88 8.41 -15.02
CA ARG A 215 -0.45 8.43 -14.68
C ARG A 215 0.36 9.34 -15.61
N LYS A 216 0.01 9.39 -16.89
CA LYS A 216 0.68 10.20 -17.90
C LYS A 216 0.11 11.63 -17.98
N GLY A 217 -0.88 11.97 -17.17
CA GLY A 217 -1.58 13.25 -17.23
C GLY A 217 -2.31 13.48 -18.56
N LYS A 218 -2.75 12.40 -19.22
CA LYS A 218 -3.50 12.47 -20.46
C LYS A 218 -4.98 12.56 -20.20
N GLU A 219 -5.66 13.38 -20.97
CA GLU A 219 -7.11 13.41 -21.02
C GLU A 219 -7.61 12.14 -21.75
N PHE A 220 -8.55 11.43 -21.13
CA PHE A 220 -9.15 10.22 -21.69
C PHE A 220 -10.68 10.21 -21.60
N LEU A 221 -11.25 11.14 -20.82
CA LEU A 221 -12.69 11.35 -20.78
C LEU A 221 -13.10 12.28 -21.95
N PRO A 222 -14.26 12.02 -22.60
CA PRO A 222 -14.82 12.97 -23.55
C PRO A 222 -15.05 14.34 -22.94
N SER A 223 -14.74 15.40 -23.65
CA SER A 223 -14.87 16.78 -23.18
C SER A 223 -16.30 17.31 -23.19
N ASP A 224 -17.22 16.61 -23.84
CA ASP A 224 -18.62 16.97 -24.05
C ASP A 224 -19.61 16.21 -23.17
N LEU A 225 -19.13 15.49 -22.17
CA LEU A 225 -19.99 14.76 -21.22
C LEU A 225 -20.96 15.72 -20.50
N GLN A 226 -22.23 15.37 -20.54
CA GLN A 226 -23.30 16.08 -19.87
C GLN A 226 -23.70 15.40 -18.55
N GLU A 227 -24.48 16.10 -17.72
CA GLU A 227 -25.00 15.51 -16.48
C GLU A 227 -25.82 14.25 -16.78
N ASN A 228 -25.54 13.17 -16.01
CA ASN A 228 -26.06 11.81 -16.14
C ASN A 228 -25.49 10.99 -17.32
N ASP A 229 -24.50 11.47 -18.04
CA ASP A 229 -23.81 10.65 -19.02
C ASP A 229 -22.95 9.59 -18.34
N VAL A 230 -22.87 8.44 -19.02
CA VAL A 230 -22.03 7.32 -18.62
C VAL A 230 -20.99 7.07 -19.70
N PHE A 231 -19.74 7.06 -19.32
CA PHE A 231 -18.63 6.70 -20.18
C PHE A 231 -17.97 5.41 -19.70
N THR A 232 -17.70 4.49 -20.59
CA THR A 232 -17.09 3.20 -20.25
C THR A 232 -15.83 2.94 -21.08
N LEU A 233 -14.90 2.19 -20.48
CA LEU A 233 -13.70 1.70 -21.15
C LEU A 233 -13.51 0.20 -20.91
N GLY A 234 -12.82 -0.46 -21.84
CA GLY A 234 -12.54 -1.88 -21.83
C GLY A 234 -13.66 -2.70 -22.48
N ASP A 235 -13.32 -3.88 -22.97
CA ASP A 235 -14.27 -4.75 -23.67
C ASP A 235 -15.41 -5.20 -22.76
N ASP A 236 -15.12 -5.41 -21.47
CA ASP A 236 -16.11 -5.79 -20.44
C ASP A 236 -16.71 -4.58 -19.71
N ASN A 237 -16.46 -3.34 -20.19
CA ASN A 237 -16.87 -2.11 -19.51
C ASN A 237 -16.43 -2.06 -18.02
N ASN A 238 -15.25 -2.56 -17.73
CA ASN A 238 -14.76 -2.67 -16.36
C ASN A 238 -14.29 -1.34 -15.74
N TYR A 239 -14.17 -0.28 -16.54
CA TYR A 239 -14.07 1.10 -16.07
C TYR A 239 -15.32 1.86 -16.45
N VAL A 240 -15.99 2.44 -15.45
CA VAL A 240 -17.22 3.21 -15.65
C VAL A 240 -17.04 4.59 -15.03
N PHE A 241 -17.24 5.64 -15.82
CA PHE A 241 -17.31 7.01 -15.36
C PHE A 241 -18.75 7.52 -15.49
N TYR A 242 -19.28 8.07 -14.41
CA TYR A 242 -20.60 8.66 -14.37
C TYR A 242 -20.51 10.15 -14.08
N GLN A 243 -20.94 10.99 -15.01
CA GLN A 243 -20.96 12.45 -14.86
C GLN A 243 -22.16 12.88 -14.04
N THR A 244 -21.91 13.61 -12.95
CA THR A 244 -22.98 14.12 -12.08
C THR A 244 -22.56 15.39 -11.38
N SER A 245 -23.53 16.21 -10.94
CA SER A 245 -23.27 17.40 -10.14
C SER A 245 -23.09 17.07 -8.66
N ASP A 246 -22.39 17.94 -7.92
CA ASP A 246 -22.16 17.79 -6.47
C ASP A 246 -23.47 17.71 -5.66
N ASP A 247 -24.57 18.28 -6.17
CA ASP A 247 -25.85 18.29 -5.46
C ASP A 247 -26.46 16.91 -5.31
N VAL A 248 -26.32 16.06 -6.34
CA VAL A 248 -26.87 14.71 -6.35
C VAL A 248 -25.82 13.60 -6.22
N LEU A 249 -24.52 13.95 -6.23
CA LEU A 249 -23.41 12.99 -6.17
C LEU A 249 -23.54 12.00 -4.99
N LEU A 250 -23.85 12.50 -3.78
CA LEU A 250 -24.01 11.64 -2.61
C LEU A 250 -25.14 10.62 -2.81
N ALA A 251 -26.32 11.10 -3.27
CA ALA A 251 -27.46 10.21 -3.52
C ALA A 251 -27.16 9.16 -4.58
N LYS A 252 -26.48 9.55 -5.66
CA LYS A 252 -26.06 8.62 -6.73
C LYS A 252 -25.05 7.58 -6.22
N THR A 253 -24.07 8.03 -5.43
CA THR A 253 -23.07 7.12 -4.83
C THR A 253 -23.73 6.12 -3.88
N LEU A 254 -24.68 6.56 -3.05
CA LEU A 254 -25.46 5.68 -2.18
C LEU A 254 -26.32 4.67 -2.96
N CYS A 255 -26.96 5.11 -4.05
CA CYS A 255 -27.74 4.20 -4.91
C CYS A 255 -26.84 3.15 -5.57
N LEU A 256 -25.68 3.54 -6.08
CA LEU A 256 -24.71 2.60 -6.66
C LEU A 256 -24.20 1.61 -5.61
N TYR A 257 -23.80 2.11 -4.44
CA TYR A 257 -23.32 1.28 -3.34
C TYR A 257 -24.37 0.23 -2.94
N LYS A 258 -25.62 0.67 -2.76
CA LYS A 258 -26.75 -0.21 -2.44
C LYS A 258 -26.97 -1.26 -3.53
N ALA A 259 -26.96 -0.88 -4.80
CA ALA A 259 -27.13 -1.79 -5.91
C ALA A 259 -26.02 -2.87 -5.95
N LEU A 260 -24.79 -2.53 -5.61
CA LEU A 260 -23.70 -3.50 -5.53
C LEU A 260 -23.86 -4.48 -4.35
N LEU A 261 -24.33 -4.00 -3.19
CA LEU A 261 -24.69 -4.88 -2.06
C LEU A 261 -25.83 -5.83 -2.42
N GLU A 262 -26.86 -5.37 -3.12
CA GLU A 262 -28.00 -6.19 -3.59
C GLU A 262 -27.55 -7.25 -4.63
N GLN A 263 -26.45 -7.02 -5.33
CA GLN A 263 -25.78 -8.00 -6.21
C GLN A 263 -24.93 -9.03 -5.43
N GLY A 264 -24.90 -8.96 -4.12
CA GLY A 264 -24.17 -9.90 -3.25
C GLY A 264 -22.70 -9.59 -3.07
N ARG A 265 -22.27 -8.34 -3.32
CA ARG A 265 -20.90 -7.91 -3.00
C ARG A 265 -20.82 -7.50 -1.54
N ASP A 266 -19.74 -7.83 -0.88
CA ASP A 266 -19.49 -7.44 0.50
C ASP A 266 -18.93 -6.00 0.59
N PRO A 267 -19.10 -5.29 1.71
CA PRO A 267 -18.54 -3.95 1.92
C PRO A 267 -17.03 -3.84 1.69
N GLU A 268 -16.27 -4.88 1.97
CA GLU A 268 -14.82 -4.92 1.72
C GLU A 268 -14.46 -4.93 0.23
N ASP A 269 -15.37 -5.44 -0.60
CA ASP A 269 -15.23 -5.44 -2.07
C ASP A 269 -15.59 -4.09 -2.69
N ILE A 270 -16.34 -3.25 -1.95
CA ILE A 270 -16.90 -1.99 -2.45
C ILE A 270 -16.47 -0.86 -1.54
N GLN A 271 -15.23 -0.41 -1.61
CA GLN A 271 -14.82 0.76 -0.83
C GLN A 271 -14.97 2.05 -1.63
N VAL A 272 -15.49 3.08 -0.97
CA VAL A 272 -15.60 4.42 -1.55
C VAL A 272 -14.35 5.23 -1.24
N LEU A 273 -13.70 5.76 -2.28
CA LEU A 273 -12.49 6.56 -2.16
C LEU A 273 -12.82 8.04 -2.28
N THR A 274 -12.35 8.83 -1.32
CA THR A 274 -12.53 10.28 -1.27
C THR A 274 -11.23 10.99 -0.87
N ALA A 275 -11.15 12.32 -1.12
CA ALA A 275 -9.92 13.07 -0.86
C ALA A 275 -9.77 13.52 0.60
N TYR A 276 -10.87 13.75 1.33
CA TYR A 276 -10.86 14.36 2.66
C TYR A 276 -11.48 13.45 3.73
N ASN A 277 -11.07 13.65 4.98
CA ASN A 277 -11.71 12.98 6.13
C ASN A 277 -13.03 13.62 6.51
N SER A 278 -13.14 14.95 6.46
CA SER A 278 -14.31 15.71 6.90
C SER A 278 -15.03 16.41 5.74
N GLY A 279 -16.24 16.93 5.99
CA GLY A 279 -17.07 17.63 5.01
C GLY A 279 -18.15 16.74 4.39
N LYS A 280 -18.98 17.31 3.49
CA LYS A 280 -20.12 16.63 2.87
C LYS A 280 -19.72 15.29 2.21
N PHE A 281 -18.59 15.27 1.53
CA PHE A 281 -18.04 14.10 0.82
C PHE A 281 -16.81 13.50 1.52
N GLY A 282 -16.62 13.81 2.81
CA GLY A 282 -15.54 13.29 3.62
C GLY A 282 -15.82 11.89 4.15
N VAL A 283 -14.75 11.17 4.49
CA VAL A 283 -14.80 9.80 5.04
C VAL A 283 -15.79 9.68 6.20
N ASP A 284 -15.73 10.63 7.16
CA ASP A 284 -16.57 10.55 8.37
C ASP A 284 -18.07 10.66 8.04
N THR A 285 -18.44 11.51 7.09
CA THR A 285 -19.85 11.66 6.64
C THR A 285 -20.30 10.47 5.83
N LEU A 286 -19.48 10.03 4.86
CA LEU A 286 -19.79 8.90 4.00
C LEU A 286 -19.96 7.60 4.79
N ASN A 287 -19.07 7.32 5.74
CA ASN A 287 -19.15 6.13 6.57
C ASN A 287 -20.45 6.04 7.37
N ARG A 288 -20.99 7.16 7.83
CA ARG A 288 -22.29 7.21 8.52
C ARG A 288 -23.43 6.76 7.61
N TYR A 289 -23.46 7.26 6.37
CA TYR A 289 -24.47 6.88 5.40
C TYR A 289 -24.31 5.43 4.97
N PHE A 290 -23.09 4.98 4.69
CA PHE A 290 -22.85 3.60 4.23
C PHE A 290 -23.09 2.56 5.32
N GLN A 291 -22.77 2.85 6.58
CA GLN A 291 -23.14 1.98 7.71
C GLN A 291 -24.62 1.69 7.72
N TRP A 292 -25.44 2.75 7.59
CA TRP A 292 -26.89 2.62 7.55
C TRP A 292 -27.41 1.69 6.43
N TYR A 293 -26.77 1.69 5.28
CA TYR A 293 -27.16 0.85 4.15
C TYR A 293 -26.58 -0.55 4.21
N ALA A 294 -25.31 -0.68 4.58
CA ALA A 294 -24.60 -1.96 4.60
C ALA A 294 -24.93 -2.81 5.82
N ASN A 295 -25.13 -2.15 6.96
CA ASN A 295 -25.40 -2.80 8.23
C ASN A 295 -26.46 -1.98 9.02
N PRO A 296 -27.73 -2.01 8.58
CA PRO A 296 -28.78 -1.23 9.22
C PRO A 296 -29.00 -1.67 10.66
N TRP A 297 -29.01 -0.72 11.57
CA TRP A 297 -29.23 -0.95 12.99
C TRP A 297 -30.61 -1.49 13.27
N LYS A 298 -30.70 -2.49 14.17
CA LYS A 298 -31.93 -3.08 14.71
C LYS A 298 -32.02 -2.77 16.20
N GLU A 299 -33.25 -2.72 16.72
CA GLU A 299 -33.51 -2.29 18.10
C GLU A 299 -32.85 -3.18 19.18
N ASP A 300 -32.63 -4.46 18.87
CA ASP A 300 -32.02 -5.45 19.74
C ASP A 300 -30.51 -5.68 19.50
N ASP A 301 -29.88 -4.86 18.64
CA ASP A 301 -28.47 -5.05 18.33
C ASP A 301 -27.58 -4.66 19.50
N ASP A 302 -26.58 -5.50 19.80
CA ASP A 302 -25.50 -5.17 20.70
C ASP A 302 -24.64 -4.06 20.09
N VAL A 303 -24.55 -2.94 20.84
CA VAL A 303 -23.82 -1.75 20.40
C VAL A 303 -22.73 -1.37 21.40
N ILE A 304 -21.66 -0.81 20.88
CA ILE A 304 -20.59 -0.21 21.70
C ILE A 304 -20.36 1.23 21.24
N LYS A 305 -20.31 2.15 22.20
CA LYS A 305 -20.14 3.57 21.94
C LYS A 305 -18.66 3.97 22.02
N CYS A 306 -18.22 4.75 21.04
CA CYS A 306 -16.94 5.45 21.08
C CYS A 306 -17.17 6.91 20.67
N GLU A 307 -16.87 7.84 21.57
CA GLU A 307 -17.13 9.28 21.38
C GLU A 307 -18.63 9.53 21.05
N ASP A 308 -18.90 10.12 19.90
CA ASP A 308 -20.26 10.40 19.40
C ASP A 308 -20.78 9.35 18.40
N TRP A 309 -20.12 8.18 18.35
CA TRP A 309 -20.44 7.17 17.35
C TRP A 309 -20.79 5.81 17.99
N TYR A 310 -21.67 5.06 17.33
CA TYR A 310 -22.06 3.74 17.72
C TYR A 310 -21.59 2.72 16.68
N TYR A 311 -20.94 1.65 17.19
CA TYR A 311 -20.57 0.48 16.42
C TYR A 311 -21.43 -0.69 16.86
N HIS A 312 -21.78 -1.55 15.92
CA HIS A 312 -22.55 -2.75 16.18
C HIS A 312 -21.99 -3.96 15.41
N VAL A 313 -22.49 -5.15 15.76
CA VAL A 313 -22.05 -6.38 15.12
C VAL A 313 -22.33 -6.31 13.62
N GLY A 314 -21.37 -6.76 12.81
CA GLY A 314 -21.42 -6.68 11.35
C GLY A 314 -20.82 -5.40 10.75
N ASP A 315 -20.42 -4.42 11.58
CA ASP A 315 -19.76 -3.23 11.04
C ASP A 315 -18.41 -3.54 10.43
N PHE A 316 -18.20 -2.99 9.24
CA PHE A 316 -16.91 -3.02 8.56
C PHE A 316 -16.02 -1.89 9.06
N VAL A 317 -14.91 -2.24 9.68
CA VAL A 317 -14.03 -1.32 10.37
C VAL A 317 -12.58 -1.47 9.91
N MET A 318 -11.79 -0.40 10.12
CA MET A 318 -10.36 -0.37 9.87
C MET A 318 -9.60 0.03 11.13
N ASN A 319 -8.54 -0.69 11.42
CA ASN A 319 -7.58 -0.29 12.43
C ASN A 319 -6.72 0.88 11.93
N ILE A 320 -6.67 1.98 12.67
CA ILE A 320 -5.92 3.19 12.28
C ILE A 320 -4.59 3.38 13.02
N LYS A 321 -4.22 2.41 13.87
CA LYS A 321 -2.97 2.44 14.63
C LYS A 321 -2.47 1.02 14.86
N ASN A 322 -1.17 0.78 14.70
CA ASN A 322 -0.61 -0.55 14.96
C ASN A 322 -0.90 -1.03 16.38
N ILE A 323 -1.46 -2.22 16.51
CA ILE A 323 -1.69 -2.91 17.79
C ILE A 323 -0.71 -4.08 17.85
N TYR A 324 0.20 -4.04 18.82
CA TYR A 324 1.21 -5.08 19.00
C TYR A 324 0.76 -6.06 20.07
N ASN A 325 1.09 -7.34 19.87
CA ASN A 325 0.70 -8.43 20.75
C ASN A 325 -0.80 -8.38 21.09
N PRO A 326 -1.69 -8.45 20.07
CA PRO A 326 -3.13 -8.46 20.30
C PRO A 326 -3.53 -9.70 21.09
N CYS A 327 -4.76 -9.73 21.59
CA CYS A 327 -5.33 -10.93 22.18
C CYS A 327 -6.07 -11.75 21.13
N ASP A 328 -5.99 -13.08 21.23
CA ASP A 328 -6.85 -13.99 20.48
C ASP A 328 -8.32 -13.89 20.91
N GLU A 329 -9.18 -14.72 20.34
CA GLU A 329 -10.60 -14.76 20.65
C GLU A 329 -10.90 -15.03 22.13
N ASP A 330 -10.05 -15.84 22.80
CA ASP A 330 -10.18 -16.21 24.21
C ASP A 330 -9.54 -15.20 25.16
N GLY A 331 -8.81 -14.23 24.63
CA GLY A 331 -8.14 -13.18 25.40
C GLY A 331 -6.68 -13.49 25.76
N HIS A 332 -6.06 -14.51 25.17
CA HIS A 332 -4.63 -14.78 25.36
C HIS A 332 -3.78 -13.87 24.48
N ILE A 333 -2.70 -13.35 25.03
CA ILE A 333 -1.79 -12.46 24.32
C ILE A 333 -0.99 -13.22 23.24
N LEU A 334 -1.08 -12.76 22.02
CA LEU A 334 -0.35 -13.31 20.88
C LEU A 334 1.00 -12.59 20.72
N ILE A 335 2.04 -13.19 21.27
CA ILE A 335 3.40 -12.62 21.26
C ILE A 335 3.92 -12.57 19.83
N ASN A 336 4.55 -11.44 19.45
CA ASN A 336 5.10 -11.16 18.12
C ASN A 336 4.07 -10.98 16.99
N GLU A 337 2.79 -10.97 17.28
CA GLU A 337 1.75 -10.62 16.32
C GLU A 337 1.43 -9.13 16.32
N MET A 338 0.86 -8.67 15.20
CA MET A 338 0.49 -7.27 15.04
C MET A 338 -0.76 -7.16 14.17
N ILE A 339 -1.70 -6.33 14.62
CA ILE A 339 -2.75 -5.80 13.76
C ILE A 339 -2.22 -4.47 13.21
N ALA A 340 -2.06 -4.39 11.90
CA ALA A 340 -1.44 -3.24 11.27
C ALA A 340 -2.41 -2.05 11.14
N ASN A 341 -1.87 -0.85 11.08
CA ASN A 341 -2.62 0.31 10.62
C ASN A 341 -3.04 0.08 9.15
N GLY A 342 -4.35 0.14 8.89
CA GLY A 342 -4.95 -0.15 7.59
C GLY A 342 -5.58 -1.54 7.47
N ASP A 343 -5.37 -2.45 8.43
CA ASP A 343 -6.09 -3.72 8.46
C ASP A 343 -7.58 -3.46 8.65
N SER A 344 -8.40 -4.06 7.81
CA SER A 344 -9.86 -3.95 7.84
C SER A 344 -10.51 -5.29 8.16
N GLY A 345 -11.67 -5.26 8.80
CA GLY A 345 -12.40 -6.45 9.18
C GLY A 345 -13.78 -6.14 9.72
N TYR A 346 -14.45 -7.16 10.23
CA TYR A 346 -15.84 -7.04 10.70
C TYR A 346 -15.93 -7.24 12.21
N ILE A 347 -16.75 -6.44 12.87
CA ILE A 347 -17.11 -6.68 14.27
C ILE A 347 -18.01 -7.91 14.31
N THR A 348 -17.56 -8.97 14.98
CA THR A 348 -18.25 -10.26 15.01
C THR A 348 -19.07 -10.46 16.27
N ARG A 349 -18.68 -9.81 17.38
CA ARG A 349 -19.34 -9.91 18.68
C ARG A 349 -19.08 -8.67 19.53
N ILE A 350 -20.06 -8.29 20.33
CA ILE A 350 -19.95 -7.23 21.34
C ILE A 350 -20.51 -7.78 22.65
N GLU A 351 -19.77 -7.66 23.75
CA GLU A 351 -20.20 -8.04 25.10
C GLU A 351 -19.76 -6.97 26.11
N LYS A 352 -20.70 -6.19 26.61
CA LYS A 352 -20.45 -5.10 27.58
C LYS A 352 -19.43 -4.07 27.06
N LYS A 353 -18.15 -4.19 27.49
CA LYS A 353 -17.04 -3.31 27.14
C LYS A 353 -16.00 -3.97 26.24
N ASP A 354 -16.21 -5.23 25.90
CA ASP A 354 -15.35 -5.99 25.01
C ASP A 354 -16.04 -6.18 23.66
N PHE A 355 -15.25 -6.26 22.61
CA PHE A 355 -15.71 -6.56 21.25
C PHE A 355 -14.70 -7.42 20.53
N TRP A 356 -15.16 -8.14 19.54
CA TRP A 356 -14.34 -9.04 18.71
C TRP A 356 -14.38 -8.57 17.27
N ILE A 357 -13.23 -8.56 16.64
CA ILE A 357 -13.10 -8.23 15.21
C ILE A 357 -12.42 -9.38 14.50
N ASP A 358 -12.99 -9.80 13.38
CA ASP A 358 -12.33 -10.67 12.43
C ASP A 358 -11.51 -9.81 11.45
N PHE A 359 -10.19 -9.99 11.46
CA PHE A 359 -9.29 -9.44 10.46
C PHE A 359 -8.75 -10.59 9.59
N ASN A 360 -9.22 -10.70 8.34
CA ASN A 360 -8.77 -11.71 7.38
C ASN A 360 -8.89 -13.17 7.88
N GLY A 361 -10.03 -13.52 8.48
CA GLY A 361 -10.32 -14.87 8.96
C GLY A 361 -9.72 -15.20 10.33
N ARG A 362 -9.21 -14.20 11.05
CA ARG A 362 -8.73 -14.36 12.41
C ARG A 362 -9.39 -13.38 13.35
N THR A 363 -10.04 -13.90 14.37
CA THR A 363 -10.78 -13.11 15.37
C THR A 363 -9.86 -12.69 16.52
N TYR A 364 -9.96 -11.41 16.88
CA TYR A 364 -9.23 -10.79 17.98
C TYR A 364 -10.19 -10.18 18.97
N LYS A 365 -9.93 -10.41 20.26
CA LYS A 365 -10.65 -9.77 21.35
C LYS A 365 -10.04 -8.43 21.68
N MET A 366 -10.88 -7.41 21.81
CA MET A 366 -10.49 -6.04 22.13
C MET A 366 -11.38 -5.45 23.22
N ASN A 367 -10.87 -4.48 23.94
CA ASN A 367 -11.64 -3.72 24.91
C ASN A 367 -12.12 -2.38 24.31
N GLN A 368 -13.08 -1.73 24.98
CA GLN A 368 -13.66 -0.46 24.52
C GLN A 368 -12.62 0.63 24.24
N GLY A 369 -11.49 0.68 24.96
CA GLY A 369 -10.42 1.65 24.71
C GLY A 369 -9.74 1.47 23.35
N ALA A 370 -9.78 0.26 22.77
CA ALA A 370 -9.24 0.01 21.43
C ALA A 370 -10.10 0.63 20.30
N LEU A 371 -11.38 0.97 20.57
CA LEU A 371 -12.25 1.62 19.58
C LEU A 371 -11.73 2.99 19.14
N GLU A 372 -10.98 3.71 19.97
CA GLU A 372 -10.32 4.97 19.58
C GLU A 372 -9.36 4.77 18.41
N ASN A 373 -8.90 3.55 18.18
CA ASN A 373 -8.02 3.17 17.09
C ASN A 373 -8.77 2.48 15.94
N MET A 374 -10.10 2.50 15.95
CA MET A 374 -10.95 1.94 14.90
C MET A 374 -11.75 3.03 14.23
N LYS A 375 -11.97 2.89 12.93
CA LYS A 375 -12.90 3.70 12.16
C LYS A 375 -13.73 2.80 11.25
N LEU A 376 -14.95 3.22 10.92
CA LEU A 376 -15.71 2.57 9.85
C LEU A 376 -14.91 2.63 8.54
N SER A 377 -15.01 1.61 7.72
CA SER A 377 -14.18 1.41 6.52
C SER A 377 -14.97 1.26 5.22
N TYR A 378 -16.23 1.64 5.19
CA TYR A 378 -17.04 1.67 3.96
C TYR A 378 -16.51 2.72 2.98
N ALA A 379 -16.03 3.85 3.51
CA ALA A 379 -15.31 4.89 2.78
C ALA A 379 -13.95 5.14 3.43
N ILE A 380 -12.92 5.35 2.60
CA ILE A 380 -11.55 5.66 3.04
C ILE A 380 -10.95 6.76 2.17
N THR A 381 -9.86 7.39 2.63
CA THR A 381 -9.13 8.33 1.79
C THR A 381 -8.26 7.59 0.77
N TYR A 382 -7.96 8.26 -0.36
CA TYR A 382 -6.97 7.75 -1.33
C TYR A 382 -5.64 7.39 -0.67
N HIS A 383 -5.16 8.19 0.29
CA HIS A 383 -3.93 7.88 1.02
C HIS A 383 -4.03 6.58 1.82
N LYS A 384 -5.17 6.32 2.45
CA LYS A 384 -5.41 5.08 3.20
C LYS A 384 -5.57 3.86 2.29
N SER A 385 -5.96 4.04 1.04
CA SER A 385 -6.06 2.95 0.07
C SER A 385 -4.71 2.51 -0.49
N GLN A 386 -3.62 3.27 -0.28
CA GLN A 386 -2.30 2.87 -0.74
C GLN A 386 -1.87 1.52 -0.14
N GLY A 387 -1.29 0.66 -0.95
CA GLY A 387 -0.94 -0.71 -0.56
C GLY A 387 -2.14 -1.66 -0.42
N SER A 388 -3.38 -1.24 -0.74
CA SER A 388 -4.56 -2.09 -0.76
C SER A 388 -4.97 -2.52 -2.17
N SER A 389 -5.79 -3.55 -2.23
CA SER A 389 -6.52 -3.98 -3.42
C SER A 389 -8.00 -4.02 -3.10
N ILE A 390 -8.83 -3.47 -3.95
CA ILE A 390 -10.29 -3.37 -3.78
C ILE A 390 -10.94 -3.93 -5.05
N GLN A 391 -11.90 -4.81 -4.90
CA GLN A 391 -12.54 -5.46 -6.06
C GLN A 391 -13.26 -4.44 -6.95
N THR A 392 -14.03 -3.54 -6.34
CA THR A 392 -14.82 -2.52 -7.03
C THR A 392 -14.71 -1.19 -6.28
N PRO A 393 -13.63 -0.43 -6.45
CA PRO A 393 -13.52 0.88 -5.80
C PRO A 393 -14.49 1.86 -6.45
N ILE A 394 -15.25 2.59 -5.64
CA ILE A 394 -16.06 3.73 -6.07
C ILE A 394 -15.27 5.00 -5.80
N ILE A 395 -14.83 5.67 -6.84
CA ILE A 395 -14.00 6.86 -6.76
C ILE A 395 -14.88 8.09 -6.93
N ILE A 396 -14.99 8.93 -5.89
CA ILE A 396 -15.77 10.17 -5.99
C ILE A 396 -14.86 11.39 -6.16
N THR A 397 -15.23 12.25 -7.11
CA THR A 397 -14.46 13.43 -7.51
C THR A 397 -15.32 14.69 -7.49
N PRO A 398 -15.85 15.09 -6.32
CA PRO A 398 -16.68 16.30 -6.26
C PRO A 398 -15.88 17.57 -6.60
N ALA A 399 -16.52 18.54 -7.22
CA ALA A 399 -15.90 19.82 -7.58
C ALA A 399 -15.32 20.54 -6.34
N SER A 400 -15.96 20.38 -5.18
CA SER A 400 -15.45 20.90 -3.90
C SER A 400 -14.09 20.35 -3.47
N HIS A 401 -13.64 19.23 -4.06
CA HIS A 401 -12.34 18.62 -3.77
C HIS A 401 -11.24 18.99 -4.80
N GLN A 402 -11.50 19.88 -5.74
CA GLN A 402 -10.62 20.23 -6.87
C GLN A 402 -9.16 20.53 -6.47
N TYR A 403 -8.93 21.13 -5.31
CA TYR A 403 -7.57 21.47 -4.83
C TYR A 403 -6.73 20.26 -4.43
N MET A 404 -7.37 19.15 -4.08
CA MET A 404 -6.68 17.92 -3.73
C MET A 404 -6.61 16.93 -4.92
N LEU A 405 -7.60 17.01 -5.81
CA LEU A 405 -7.68 16.10 -6.95
C LEU A 405 -6.59 16.46 -7.98
N ASN A 406 -5.67 15.52 -8.18
CA ASN A 406 -4.63 15.58 -9.19
C ASN A 406 -4.44 14.19 -9.84
N SER A 407 -3.67 14.14 -10.91
CA SER A 407 -3.45 12.89 -11.66
C SER A 407 -2.89 11.76 -10.82
N ASN A 408 -1.97 12.06 -9.89
CA ASN A 408 -1.38 11.05 -9.00
C ASN A 408 -2.42 10.46 -8.04
N LEU A 409 -3.28 11.32 -7.48
CA LEU A 409 -4.35 10.88 -6.57
C LEU A 409 -5.35 9.98 -7.31
N MET A 410 -5.77 10.41 -8.50
CA MET A 410 -6.68 9.64 -9.35
C MET A 410 -6.07 8.31 -9.80
N TYR A 411 -4.80 8.33 -10.18
CA TYR A 411 -4.04 7.13 -10.51
C TYR A 411 -3.98 6.14 -9.31
N VAL A 412 -3.71 6.63 -8.11
CA VAL A 412 -3.72 5.78 -6.90
C VAL A 412 -5.08 5.12 -6.73
N GLY A 413 -6.18 5.88 -6.84
CA GLY A 413 -7.53 5.33 -6.75
C GLY A 413 -7.80 4.23 -7.79
N ALA A 414 -7.57 4.54 -9.07
CA ALA A 414 -7.79 3.60 -10.17
C ALA A 414 -6.92 2.34 -10.09
N SER A 415 -5.67 2.49 -9.62
CA SER A 415 -4.73 1.37 -9.47
C SER A 415 -5.07 0.42 -8.31
N ARG A 416 -6.08 0.73 -7.49
CA ARG A 416 -6.55 -0.16 -6.40
C ARG A 416 -7.48 -1.25 -6.90
N ALA A 417 -8.17 -1.04 -8.03
CA ALA A 417 -9.09 -2.02 -8.60
C ALA A 417 -8.40 -3.35 -8.94
N LYS A 418 -9.13 -4.45 -8.66
CA LYS A 418 -8.70 -5.82 -9.01
C LYS A 418 -9.27 -6.23 -10.35
#